data_568ce49385995e3d2aab1db80cc652cc
#
_entry.id   568ce49385995e3d2aab1db80cc652cc
#
_cell.length_a   1.000
_cell.length_b   1.000
_cell.length_c   1.000
_cell.angle_alpha   90.00
_cell.angle_beta   90.00
_cell.angle_gamma   90.00
#
_symmetry.space_group_name_H-M   'P 1'
#
loop_
_entity.id
_entity.type
_entity.pdbx_description
1 polymer ?
#
loop_
_entity_poly.entity_id
_entity_poly.type
_entity_poly.pdbx_seq_one_letter_code
_entity_poly.pdbx_strand_id
1 'polypeptide(L)'
;RQTFPGSNYVCDELEGAAHINREHIVEAFNTYYVPGNMALVVVGDFDVDVMRTAISQTFGTIPSRPVPDRKWRVPPPPREYTAVESSLNPVLGAGAEVGLVFRAVGMTSPDYYPFYVLAEYLGTRLYETIRIVGGLAYSPVSELGSLRDYGVFLAYADVELDMQDRALGLLRAEISRLQQPLDAATVELAKRKLLLRMVQGYESNSELADYYADSVFEYETDGGLVDQEARIEQVTAADLHRVAIRYLPPDRAVVFREVPTLTYSEFYLGLVLLTCLLVALLAMVLHRRLRR
;
A
#
# COMPACT_ATOMS: atom_id res chain seq x y z
N ARG A 1 -10.29 -0.94 10.85
CA ARG A 1 -10.91 0.08 11.73
C ARG A 1 -10.20 0.18 13.08
N GLN A 2 -9.75 -0.91 13.66
CA GLN A 2 -9.04 -0.87 14.96
C GLN A 2 -7.65 -0.25 14.86
N THR A 3 -6.98 -0.47 13.74
CA THR A 3 -5.58 -0.08 13.53
C THR A 3 -5.43 1.30 12.94
N PHE A 4 -6.26 1.63 11.96
CA PHE A 4 -6.29 2.92 11.26
C PHE A 4 -7.74 3.39 11.15
N PRO A 5 -8.25 4.11 12.18
CA PRO A 5 -9.60 4.65 12.13
C PRO A 5 -9.75 5.57 10.92
N GLY A 6 -10.73 5.32 10.08
CA GLY A 6 -11.00 6.08 8.85
C GLY A 6 -10.48 5.43 7.56
N SER A 7 -9.74 4.29 7.63
CA SER A 7 -9.50 3.49 6.43
C SER A 7 -10.78 2.75 6.02
N ASN A 8 -11.08 2.75 4.73
CA ASN A 8 -12.17 1.95 4.18
C ASN A 8 -11.65 0.53 3.97
N TYR A 9 -12.41 -0.45 4.43
CA TYR A 9 -12.14 -1.86 4.19
C TYR A 9 -13.03 -2.39 3.08
N VAL A 10 -12.58 -3.40 2.38
CA VAL A 10 -13.32 -4.08 1.30
C VAL A 10 -14.73 -4.51 1.74
N CYS A 11 -14.93 -4.91 3.00
CA CYS A 11 -16.25 -5.25 3.53
C CYS A 11 -17.18 -4.03 3.60
N ASP A 12 -16.66 -2.86 3.99
CA ASP A 12 -17.43 -1.61 4.01
C ASP A 12 -17.72 -1.14 2.57
N GLU A 13 -16.81 -1.40 1.64
CA GLU A 13 -16.98 -1.08 0.22
C GLU A 13 -18.10 -1.91 -0.41
N LEU A 14 -18.17 -3.21 -0.14
CA LEU A 14 -19.23 -4.09 -0.64
C LEU A 14 -20.60 -3.70 -0.09
N GLU A 15 -20.70 -3.44 1.21
CA GLU A 15 -21.93 -2.98 1.84
C GLU A 15 -22.31 -1.59 1.32
N GLY A 16 -21.36 -0.67 1.21
CA GLY A 16 -21.55 0.66 0.64
C GLY A 16 -22.01 0.60 -0.82
N ALA A 17 -21.35 -0.23 -1.64
CA ALA A 17 -21.69 -0.38 -3.06
C ALA A 17 -23.12 -0.88 -3.28
N ALA A 18 -23.62 -1.75 -2.40
CA ALA A 18 -24.99 -2.26 -2.47
C ALA A 18 -26.07 -1.16 -2.29
N HIS A 19 -25.71 -0.04 -1.66
CA HIS A 19 -26.59 1.09 -1.41
C HIS A 19 -26.41 2.25 -2.41
N ILE A 20 -25.42 2.18 -3.31
CA ILE A 20 -25.20 3.23 -4.31
C ILE A 20 -26.23 3.10 -5.42
N ASN A 21 -26.89 4.21 -5.71
CA ASN A 21 -27.80 4.34 -6.84
C ASN A 21 -27.36 5.47 -7.77
N ARG A 22 -28.07 5.66 -8.89
CA ARG A 22 -27.76 6.70 -9.87
C ARG A 22 -27.80 8.11 -9.28
N GLU A 23 -28.74 8.37 -8.40
CA GLU A 23 -28.93 9.67 -7.75
C GLU A 23 -27.68 10.04 -6.91
N HIS A 24 -27.16 9.10 -6.13
CA HIS A 24 -25.93 9.28 -5.35
C HIS A 24 -24.71 9.60 -6.23
N ILE A 25 -24.59 8.92 -7.39
CA ILE A 25 -23.51 9.19 -8.35
C ILE A 25 -23.63 10.59 -8.95
N VAL A 26 -24.83 10.98 -9.37
CA VAL A 26 -25.10 12.32 -9.94
C VAL A 26 -24.86 13.42 -8.91
N GLU A 27 -25.28 13.21 -7.67
CA GLU A 27 -25.02 14.16 -6.57
C GLU A 27 -23.53 14.31 -6.32
N ALA A 28 -22.78 13.21 -6.19
CA ALA A 28 -21.32 13.23 -6.01
C ALA A 28 -20.63 13.90 -7.20
N PHE A 29 -21.01 13.60 -8.43
CA PHE A 29 -20.48 14.25 -9.62
C PHE A 29 -20.71 15.76 -9.60
N ASN A 30 -21.93 16.20 -9.38
CA ASN A 30 -22.29 17.62 -9.34
C ASN A 30 -21.61 18.38 -8.20
N THR A 31 -21.27 17.69 -7.11
CA THR A 31 -20.67 18.28 -5.91
C THR A 31 -19.16 18.42 -6.05
N TYR A 32 -18.50 17.41 -6.62
CA TYR A 32 -17.04 17.29 -6.56
C TYR A 32 -16.33 17.52 -7.89
N TYR A 33 -17.01 17.33 -9.05
CA TYR A 33 -16.47 17.60 -10.38
C TYR A 33 -16.74 19.05 -10.78
N VAL A 34 -16.05 19.96 -10.09
CA VAL A 34 -16.16 21.40 -10.28
C VAL A 34 -14.76 22.02 -10.38
N PRO A 35 -14.58 23.12 -11.11
CA PRO A 35 -13.25 23.70 -11.38
C PRO A 35 -12.40 23.93 -10.11
N GLY A 36 -13.02 24.33 -9.00
CA GLY A 36 -12.31 24.55 -7.74
C GLY A 36 -11.82 23.28 -7.02
N ASN A 37 -12.16 22.09 -7.53
CA ASN A 37 -11.77 20.80 -6.98
C ASN A 37 -11.09 19.91 -8.04
N MET A 38 -10.65 20.49 -9.15
CA MET A 38 -10.06 19.75 -10.26
C MET A 38 -8.72 20.36 -10.64
N ALA A 39 -7.77 19.52 -10.99
CA ALA A 39 -6.54 19.90 -11.66
C ALA A 39 -6.48 19.17 -13.00
N LEU A 40 -6.02 19.85 -14.04
CA LEU A 40 -5.81 19.27 -15.36
C LEU A 40 -4.32 19.32 -15.68
N VAL A 41 -3.74 18.15 -15.87
CA VAL A 41 -2.36 17.98 -16.32
C VAL A 41 -2.38 17.53 -17.77
N VAL A 42 -1.64 18.19 -18.62
CA VAL A 42 -1.52 17.86 -20.04
C VAL A 42 -0.04 17.76 -20.39
N VAL A 43 0.37 16.60 -20.88
CA VAL A 43 1.75 16.31 -21.27
C VAL A 43 1.77 15.79 -22.71
N GLY A 44 2.67 16.31 -23.53
CA GLY A 44 2.81 15.89 -24.92
C GLY A 44 3.47 16.96 -25.79
N ASP A 45 3.55 16.68 -27.08
CA ASP A 45 4.04 17.61 -28.10
C ASP A 45 2.85 18.40 -28.66
N PHE A 46 2.66 19.64 -28.19
CA PHE A 46 1.59 20.52 -28.61
C PHE A 46 1.97 22.01 -28.51
N ASP A 47 1.30 22.86 -29.30
CA ASP A 47 1.37 24.29 -29.11
C ASP A 47 0.62 24.71 -27.85
N VAL A 48 1.31 25.42 -26.94
CA VAL A 48 0.79 25.80 -25.63
C VAL A 48 -0.42 26.73 -25.72
N ASP A 49 -0.42 27.66 -26.67
CA ASP A 49 -1.49 28.67 -26.84
C ASP A 49 -2.73 28.05 -27.47
N VAL A 50 -2.54 27.11 -28.40
CA VAL A 50 -3.62 26.32 -28.99
C VAL A 50 -4.25 25.44 -27.91
N MET A 51 -3.43 24.76 -27.12
CA MET A 51 -3.93 23.90 -26.03
C MET A 51 -4.66 24.70 -24.94
N ARG A 52 -4.10 25.84 -24.52
CA ARG A 52 -4.75 26.73 -23.55
C ARG A 52 -6.11 27.23 -24.06
N THR A 53 -6.21 27.56 -25.34
CA THR A 53 -7.47 27.94 -25.97
C THR A 53 -8.48 26.82 -25.97
N ALA A 54 -8.07 25.60 -26.33
CA ALA A 54 -8.92 24.42 -26.31
C ALA A 54 -9.43 24.08 -24.89
N ILE A 55 -8.55 24.17 -23.89
CA ILE A 55 -8.92 23.96 -22.48
C ILE A 55 -9.92 25.02 -22.03
N SER A 56 -9.69 26.29 -22.37
CA SER A 56 -10.60 27.39 -22.01
C SER A 56 -11.98 27.23 -22.63
N GLN A 57 -12.04 26.73 -23.85
CA GLN A 57 -13.30 26.54 -24.59
C GLN A 57 -14.07 25.27 -24.11
N THR A 58 -13.41 24.33 -23.48
CA THR A 58 -13.98 23.07 -22.98
C THR A 58 -14.15 23.11 -21.47
N PHE A 59 -13.09 22.87 -20.72
CA PHE A 59 -13.09 22.84 -19.26
C PHE A 59 -13.40 24.21 -18.64
N GLY A 60 -12.98 25.31 -19.29
CA GLY A 60 -13.31 26.67 -18.84
C GLY A 60 -14.79 27.02 -18.88
N THR A 61 -15.63 26.22 -19.54
CA THR A 61 -17.09 26.40 -19.57
C THR A 61 -17.81 25.69 -18.42
N ILE A 62 -17.11 24.86 -17.65
CA ILE A 62 -17.69 24.15 -16.48
C ILE A 62 -18.13 25.19 -15.44
N PRO A 63 -19.39 25.18 -14.99
CA PRO A 63 -19.86 26.13 -13.99
C PRO A 63 -19.10 26.01 -12.68
N SER A 64 -18.56 27.13 -12.19
CA SER A 64 -17.94 27.18 -10.87
C SER A 64 -19.02 27.01 -9.79
N ARG A 65 -18.75 26.10 -8.83
CA ARG A 65 -19.61 25.86 -7.66
C ARG A 65 -18.72 25.79 -6.43
N PRO A 66 -19.25 26.12 -5.22
CA PRO A 66 -18.53 25.93 -3.97
C PRO A 66 -18.18 24.46 -3.78
N VAL A 67 -16.92 24.20 -3.47
CA VAL A 67 -16.50 22.87 -2.99
C VAL A 67 -16.90 22.77 -1.53
N PRO A 68 -17.52 21.66 -1.10
CA PRO A 68 -17.82 21.45 0.32
C PRO A 68 -16.54 21.49 1.14
N ASP A 69 -16.56 22.27 2.24
CA ASP A 69 -15.45 22.33 3.19
C ASP A 69 -15.30 20.94 3.86
N ARG A 70 -14.42 20.13 3.31
CA ARG A 70 -14.05 18.86 3.88
C ARG A 70 -13.11 19.12 5.04
N LYS A 71 -13.66 19.21 6.24
CA LYS A 71 -12.87 19.14 7.47
C LYS A 71 -12.33 17.73 7.66
N TRP A 72 -11.39 17.37 6.81
CA TRP A 72 -10.69 16.11 6.94
C TRP A 72 -9.84 16.18 8.22
N ARG A 73 -10.15 15.31 9.17
CA ARG A 73 -9.33 15.16 10.37
C ARG A 73 -8.49 13.92 10.20
N VAL A 74 -7.18 14.10 10.24
CA VAL A 74 -6.26 12.96 10.35
C VAL A 74 -6.66 12.17 11.60
N PRO A 75 -7.01 10.88 11.48
CA PRO A 75 -7.40 10.09 12.63
C PRO A 75 -6.27 10.04 13.65
N PRO A 76 -6.53 10.08 14.95
CA PRO A 76 -5.49 9.92 15.95
C PRO A 76 -4.82 8.54 15.80
N PRO A 77 -3.54 8.40 16.20
CA PRO A 77 -2.89 7.09 16.20
C PRO A 77 -3.70 6.11 17.08
N PRO A 78 -3.69 4.80 16.75
CA PRO A 78 -4.36 3.80 17.57
C PRO A 78 -3.80 3.82 18.99
N ARG A 79 -4.65 3.58 19.97
CA ARG A 79 -4.23 3.52 21.38
C ARG A 79 -3.48 2.24 21.72
N GLU A 80 -3.83 1.18 21.02
CA GLU A 80 -3.25 -0.15 21.17
C GLU A 80 -2.85 -0.67 19.79
N TYR A 81 -1.70 -1.34 19.73
CA TYR A 81 -1.19 -1.98 18.54
C TYR A 81 -1.44 -3.48 18.66
N THR A 82 -2.28 -4.02 17.80
CA THR A 82 -2.70 -5.42 17.84
C THR A 82 -2.19 -6.19 16.64
N ALA A 83 -1.96 -7.49 16.84
CA ALA A 83 -1.79 -8.39 15.70
C ALA A 83 -3.17 -8.63 15.05
N VAL A 84 -3.22 -8.60 13.75
CA VAL A 84 -4.42 -8.90 12.96
C VAL A 84 -4.12 -10.14 12.14
N GLU A 85 -4.98 -11.14 12.26
CA GLU A 85 -4.97 -12.32 11.41
C GLU A 85 -6.21 -12.26 10.51
N SER A 86 -6.00 -12.42 9.22
CA SER A 86 -7.05 -12.44 8.20
C SER A 86 -6.96 -13.71 7.39
N SER A 87 -8.12 -14.28 7.06
CA SER A 87 -8.25 -15.44 6.18
C SER A 87 -8.93 -15.10 4.86
N LEU A 88 -8.90 -13.84 4.48
CA LEU A 88 -9.73 -13.35 3.37
C LEU A 88 -9.26 -13.81 1.99
N ASN A 89 -7.95 -14.06 1.79
CA ASN A 89 -7.47 -14.41 0.45
C ASN A 89 -6.06 -15.02 0.49
N PRO A 90 -5.79 -16.13 -0.21
CA PRO A 90 -6.76 -16.97 -0.91
C PRO A 90 -7.51 -17.91 0.03
N VAL A 91 -8.74 -18.30 -0.37
CA VAL A 91 -9.52 -19.31 0.40
C VAL A 91 -8.78 -20.65 0.49
N LEU A 92 -8.05 -21.02 -0.57
CA LEU A 92 -7.21 -22.20 -0.65
C LEU A 92 -5.80 -21.81 -1.08
N GLY A 93 -4.77 -22.15 -0.31
CA GLY A 93 -3.40 -21.77 -0.59
C GLY A 93 -2.34 -22.54 0.18
N ALA A 94 -1.07 -22.26 -0.13
CA ALA A 94 0.10 -22.82 0.56
C ALA A 94 0.97 -21.75 1.23
N GLY A 95 0.79 -20.50 0.88
CA GLY A 95 1.57 -19.37 1.38
C GLY A 95 0.79 -18.50 2.36
N ALA A 96 1.50 -17.60 3.00
CA ALA A 96 0.96 -16.56 3.85
C ALA A 96 1.65 -15.22 3.54
N GLU A 97 0.92 -14.13 3.64
CA GLU A 97 1.50 -12.80 3.70
C GLU A 97 1.65 -12.36 5.15
N VAL A 98 2.83 -11.93 5.52
CA VAL A 98 3.11 -11.46 6.88
C VAL A 98 3.86 -10.13 6.86
N GLY A 99 3.49 -9.24 7.76
CA GLY A 99 4.10 -7.93 7.75
C GLY A 99 3.87 -7.08 8.98
N LEU A 100 4.49 -5.92 8.92
CA LEU A 100 4.44 -4.85 9.91
C LEU A 100 3.88 -3.60 9.25
N VAL A 101 2.90 -2.99 9.90
CA VAL A 101 2.27 -1.76 9.45
C VAL A 101 2.50 -0.67 10.48
N PHE A 102 2.89 0.51 10.00
CA PHE A 102 3.07 1.69 10.81
C PHE A 102 2.27 2.85 10.25
N ARG A 103 1.88 3.74 11.11
CA ARG A 103 1.36 5.02 10.67
C ARG A 103 2.51 5.88 10.16
N ALA A 104 2.34 6.47 9.00
CA ALA A 104 3.32 7.29 8.33
C ALA A 104 2.77 8.71 8.07
N VAL A 105 3.54 9.49 7.34
CA VAL A 105 3.26 10.87 6.99
C VAL A 105 2.51 10.99 5.67
N GLY A 106 1.82 12.09 5.48
CA GLY A 106 1.27 12.49 4.19
C GLY A 106 2.29 13.22 3.31
N MET A 107 1.92 13.42 2.05
CA MET A 107 2.77 14.07 1.02
C MET A 107 3.16 15.51 1.39
N THR A 108 2.30 16.23 2.13
CA THR A 108 2.58 17.61 2.55
C THR A 108 3.54 17.72 3.75
N SER A 109 3.98 16.60 4.30
CA SER A 109 4.90 16.57 5.44
C SER A 109 6.35 16.83 5.00
N PRO A 110 7.13 17.64 5.75
CA PRO A 110 8.57 17.76 5.51
C PRO A 110 9.34 16.43 5.70
N ASP A 111 8.73 15.45 6.37
CA ASP A 111 9.30 14.12 6.58
C ASP A 111 8.96 13.14 5.42
N TYR A 112 8.21 13.58 4.39
CA TYR A 112 7.78 12.72 3.29
C TYR A 112 8.96 12.16 2.49
N TYR A 113 9.84 13.00 1.94
CA TYR A 113 10.98 12.56 1.15
C TYR A 113 12.00 11.76 1.96
N PRO A 114 12.37 12.15 3.20
CA PRO A 114 13.13 11.28 4.09
C PRO A 114 12.51 9.90 4.30
N PHE A 115 11.18 9.83 4.45
CA PHE A 115 10.48 8.57 4.63
C PHE A 115 10.45 7.74 3.34
N TYR A 116 10.30 8.41 2.19
CA TYR A 116 10.31 7.76 0.89
C TYR A 116 11.67 7.09 0.60
N VAL A 117 12.76 7.79 0.88
CA VAL A 117 14.13 7.23 0.80
C VAL A 117 14.32 6.10 1.82
N LEU A 118 13.76 6.23 3.03
CA LEU A 118 13.81 5.18 4.05
C LEU A 118 13.11 3.88 3.59
N ALA A 119 11.99 4.00 2.88
CA ALA A 119 11.29 2.85 2.30
C ALA A 119 12.19 2.10 1.30
N GLU A 120 12.85 2.81 0.40
CA GLU A 120 13.81 2.22 -0.55
C GLU A 120 15.02 1.57 0.16
N TYR A 121 15.56 2.26 1.16
CA TYR A 121 16.64 1.72 1.98
C TYR A 121 16.24 0.39 2.63
N LEU A 122 15.09 0.37 3.31
CA LEU A 122 14.59 -0.84 3.96
C LEU A 122 14.26 -1.93 2.95
N GLY A 123 13.66 -1.61 1.82
CA GLY A 123 13.35 -2.56 0.74
C GLY A 123 14.61 -3.29 0.26
N THR A 124 15.72 -2.56 0.09
CA THR A 124 17.03 -3.17 -0.25
C THR A 124 17.50 -4.11 0.86
N ARG A 125 17.35 -3.73 2.13
CA ARG A 125 17.73 -4.57 3.28
C ARG A 125 16.87 -5.82 3.39
N LEU A 126 15.56 -5.69 3.21
CA LEU A 126 14.64 -6.84 3.23
C LEU A 126 14.93 -7.82 2.10
N TYR A 127 15.22 -7.31 0.90
CA TYR A 127 15.62 -8.15 -0.22
C TYR A 127 16.87 -8.98 0.12
N GLU A 128 17.89 -8.37 0.72
CA GLU A 128 19.10 -9.07 1.12
C GLU A 128 18.83 -10.08 2.24
N THR A 129 18.13 -9.68 3.31
CA THR A 129 18.00 -10.51 4.52
C THR A 129 16.94 -11.58 4.39
N ILE A 130 15.80 -11.29 3.75
CA ILE A 130 14.67 -12.23 3.63
C ILE A 130 14.83 -13.11 2.39
N ARG A 131 15.17 -12.51 1.22
CA ARG A 131 15.29 -13.27 -0.03
C ARG A 131 16.65 -13.94 -0.17
N ILE A 132 17.74 -13.17 -0.16
CA ILE A 132 19.06 -13.71 -0.52
C ILE A 132 19.60 -14.59 0.58
N VAL A 133 19.67 -14.10 1.82
CA VAL A 133 20.23 -14.83 2.95
C VAL A 133 19.21 -15.79 3.55
N GLY A 134 18.00 -15.34 3.73
CA GLY A 134 16.93 -16.11 4.38
C GLY A 134 16.31 -17.18 3.51
N GLY A 135 16.21 -16.94 2.19
CA GLY A 135 15.53 -17.82 1.24
C GLY A 135 14.02 -17.99 1.53
N LEU A 136 13.39 -16.99 2.18
CA LEU A 136 12.04 -17.13 2.71
C LEU A 136 10.97 -16.56 1.77
N ALA A 137 11.30 -15.53 0.99
CA ALA A 137 10.35 -14.87 0.09
C ALA A 137 11.01 -14.49 -1.23
N TYR A 138 10.20 -14.42 -2.29
CA TYR A 138 10.69 -13.98 -3.59
C TYR A 138 10.79 -12.45 -3.68
N SER A 139 9.81 -11.72 -3.18
CA SER A 139 9.72 -10.26 -3.28
C SER A 139 9.27 -9.64 -1.96
N PRO A 140 10.16 -9.55 -0.95
CA PRO A 140 9.82 -8.78 0.25
C PRO A 140 9.68 -7.30 -0.11
N VAL A 141 8.72 -6.62 0.49
CA VAL A 141 8.32 -5.26 0.15
C VAL A 141 8.52 -4.33 1.34
N SER A 142 8.95 -3.12 1.05
CA SER A 142 8.89 -1.96 1.94
C SER A 142 8.29 -0.81 1.15
N GLU A 143 7.15 -0.29 1.61
CA GLU A 143 6.35 0.67 0.87
C GLU A 143 5.81 1.77 1.76
N LEU A 144 5.83 3.00 1.25
CA LEU A 144 5.17 4.16 1.82
C LEU A 144 3.95 4.51 0.97
N GLY A 145 2.76 4.21 1.46
CA GLY A 145 1.50 4.70 0.90
C GLY A 145 1.10 6.02 1.57
N SER A 146 1.20 7.14 0.86
CA SER A 146 0.85 8.45 1.40
C SER A 146 -0.37 9.03 0.71
N LEU A 147 -1.27 9.56 1.53
CA LEU A 147 -2.28 10.52 1.13
C LEU A 147 -1.78 11.93 1.42
N ARG A 148 -2.60 12.96 1.17
CA ARG A 148 -2.22 14.35 1.40
C ARG A 148 -1.66 14.59 2.82
N ASP A 149 -2.39 14.21 3.86
CA ASP A 149 -2.13 14.61 5.25
C ASP A 149 -1.67 13.46 6.15
N TYR A 150 -1.74 12.23 5.71
CA TYR A 150 -1.27 11.05 6.44
C TYR A 150 -0.88 9.92 5.50
N GLY A 151 -0.19 8.93 6.03
CA GLY A 151 0.23 7.77 5.28
C GLY A 151 0.30 6.51 6.12
N VAL A 152 0.60 5.43 5.45
CA VAL A 152 0.83 4.10 6.00
C VAL A 152 2.16 3.59 5.47
N PHE A 153 2.95 3.02 6.32
CA PHE A 153 4.19 2.35 5.94
C PHE A 153 4.03 0.86 6.18
N LEU A 154 4.35 0.07 5.17
CA LEU A 154 4.28 -1.38 5.18
C LEU A 154 5.66 -1.99 4.95
N ALA A 155 5.94 -3.04 5.72
CA ALA A 155 7.09 -3.93 5.47
C ALA A 155 6.57 -5.36 5.56
N TYR A 156 6.56 -6.10 4.44
CA TYR A 156 5.93 -7.41 4.40
C TYR A 156 6.62 -8.38 3.43
N ALA A 157 6.23 -9.64 3.52
CA ALA A 157 6.72 -10.69 2.64
C ALA A 157 5.68 -11.81 2.48
N ASP A 158 5.59 -12.35 1.27
CA ASP A 158 4.90 -13.60 0.96
C ASP A 158 5.82 -14.77 1.26
N VAL A 159 5.39 -15.67 2.14
CA VAL A 159 6.21 -16.78 2.64
C VAL A 159 5.41 -18.09 2.68
N GLU A 160 6.10 -19.21 2.79
CA GLU A 160 5.48 -20.49 3.13
C GLU A 160 4.85 -20.41 4.52
N LEU A 161 3.75 -21.16 4.73
CA LEU A 161 2.97 -21.12 5.97
C LEU A 161 3.78 -21.39 7.23
N ASP A 162 4.75 -22.28 7.17
CA ASP A 162 5.63 -22.65 8.31
C ASP A 162 6.78 -21.66 8.53
N MET A 163 6.99 -20.71 7.62
CA MET A 163 8.06 -19.71 7.68
C MET A 163 7.63 -18.34 8.21
N GLN A 164 6.35 -18.15 8.54
CA GLN A 164 5.77 -16.89 8.98
C GLN A 164 6.52 -16.24 10.15
N ASP A 165 6.76 -17.02 11.23
CA ASP A 165 7.40 -16.49 12.43
C ASP A 165 8.86 -16.10 12.18
N ARG A 166 9.56 -16.85 11.33
CA ARG A 166 10.93 -16.55 10.93
C ARG A 166 10.98 -15.26 10.11
N ALA A 167 10.07 -15.09 9.16
CA ALA A 167 9.99 -13.88 8.35
C ALA A 167 9.64 -12.65 9.21
N LEU A 168 8.64 -12.76 10.09
CA LEU A 168 8.31 -11.69 11.04
C LEU A 168 9.47 -11.34 11.97
N GLY A 169 10.24 -12.33 12.39
CA GLY A 169 11.46 -12.11 13.18
C GLY A 169 12.49 -11.28 12.42
N LEU A 170 12.71 -11.55 11.13
CA LEU A 170 13.61 -10.78 10.28
C LEU A 170 13.08 -9.37 10.01
N LEU A 171 11.79 -9.21 9.70
CA LEU A 171 11.17 -7.90 9.54
C LEU A 171 11.35 -7.03 10.79
N ARG A 172 11.07 -7.58 11.98
CA ARG A 172 11.26 -6.88 13.25
C ARG A 172 12.73 -6.54 13.51
N ALA A 173 13.65 -7.41 13.15
CA ALA A 173 15.08 -7.17 13.30
C ALA A 173 15.54 -6.00 12.41
N GLU A 174 15.09 -5.93 11.17
CA GLU A 174 15.43 -4.82 10.27
C GLU A 174 14.80 -3.50 10.74
N ILE A 175 13.54 -3.49 11.19
CA ILE A 175 12.93 -2.29 11.80
C ILE A 175 13.70 -1.85 13.05
N SER A 176 14.12 -2.79 13.90
CA SER A 176 14.92 -2.48 15.09
C SER A 176 16.31 -1.91 14.75
N ARG A 177 16.91 -2.34 13.65
CA ARG A 177 18.18 -1.78 13.15
C ARG A 177 18.06 -0.32 12.72
N LEU A 178 16.90 0.09 12.19
CA LEU A 178 16.65 1.48 11.82
C LEU A 178 16.68 2.44 13.03
N GLN A 179 16.60 1.91 14.25
CA GLN A 179 16.76 2.72 15.47
C GLN A 179 18.23 3.07 15.77
N GLN A 180 19.18 2.52 15.03
CA GLN A 180 20.61 2.85 15.11
C GLN A 180 20.98 3.81 13.97
N PRO A 181 22.08 4.56 14.11
CA PRO A 181 22.58 5.40 13.02
C PRO A 181 22.79 4.59 11.73
N LEU A 182 22.30 5.13 10.62
CA LEU A 182 22.35 4.48 9.32
C LEU A 182 23.67 4.76 8.62
N ASP A 183 24.17 3.78 7.88
CA ASP A 183 25.36 3.93 7.04
C ASP A 183 25.07 4.88 5.86
N ALA A 184 25.87 5.95 5.78
CA ALA A 184 25.70 6.99 4.78
C ALA A 184 25.87 6.46 3.34
N ALA A 185 26.81 5.53 3.11
CA ALA A 185 27.03 4.98 1.78
C ALA A 185 25.81 4.16 1.30
N THR A 186 25.19 3.40 2.20
CA THR A 186 23.97 2.65 1.89
C THR A 186 22.77 3.58 1.66
N VAL A 187 22.67 4.69 2.38
CA VAL A 187 21.64 5.72 2.14
C VAL A 187 21.83 6.34 0.76
N GLU A 188 23.05 6.70 0.38
CA GLU A 188 23.34 7.23 -0.97
C GLU A 188 23.02 6.21 -2.07
N LEU A 189 23.24 4.93 -1.83
CA LEU A 189 22.82 3.89 -2.77
C LEU A 189 21.30 3.82 -2.91
N ALA A 190 20.57 3.92 -1.81
CA ALA A 190 19.10 3.95 -1.83
C ALA A 190 18.55 5.16 -2.61
N LYS A 191 19.13 6.35 -2.40
CA LYS A 191 18.80 7.56 -3.16
C LYS A 191 19.00 7.36 -4.67
N ARG A 192 20.18 6.85 -5.06
CA ARG A 192 20.48 6.58 -6.48
C ARG A 192 19.51 5.59 -7.13
N LYS A 193 19.15 4.53 -6.41
CA LYS A 193 18.18 3.54 -6.89
C LYS A 193 16.81 4.16 -7.07
N LEU A 194 16.38 4.99 -6.12
CA LEU A 194 15.10 5.68 -6.17
C LEU A 194 15.05 6.64 -7.36
N LEU A 195 16.07 7.50 -7.53
CA LEU A 195 16.18 8.44 -8.65
C LEU A 195 16.22 7.71 -10.00
N LEU A 196 16.96 6.60 -10.11
CA LEU A 196 16.98 5.81 -11.33
C LEU A 196 15.59 5.23 -11.66
N ARG A 197 14.86 4.75 -10.67
CA ARG A 197 13.49 4.23 -10.85
C ARG A 197 12.54 5.33 -11.29
N MET A 198 12.66 6.54 -10.73
CA MET A 198 11.87 7.70 -11.14
C MET A 198 12.11 8.04 -12.61
N VAL A 199 13.37 8.12 -13.03
CA VAL A 199 13.71 8.39 -14.45
C VAL A 199 13.16 7.32 -15.38
N GLN A 200 13.22 6.05 -14.99
CA GLN A 200 12.62 4.95 -15.75
C GLN A 200 11.09 5.02 -15.80
N GLY A 201 10.45 5.62 -14.79
CA GLY A 201 9.01 5.86 -14.73
C GLY A 201 8.52 7.05 -15.57
N TYR A 202 9.40 7.74 -16.31
CA TYR A 202 9.04 8.90 -17.15
C TYR A 202 9.23 8.64 -18.66
N GLU A 203 9.22 7.39 -19.06
CA GLU A 203 9.48 7.00 -20.46
C GLU A 203 8.31 7.34 -21.39
N SER A 204 7.09 7.50 -20.83
CA SER A 204 5.90 7.85 -21.61
C SER A 204 5.24 9.15 -21.15
N ASN A 205 4.50 9.80 -22.06
CA ASN A 205 3.70 10.98 -21.72
C ASN A 205 2.66 10.70 -20.63
N SER A 206 2.13 9.47 -20.54
CA SER A 206 1.19 9.07 -19.51
C SER A 206 1.84 9.06 -18.14
N GLU A 207 2.99 8.40 -18.01
CA GLU A 207 3.74 8.32 -16.75
C GLU A 207 4.21 9.70 -16.29
N LEU A 208 4.62 10.55 -17.23
CA LEU A 208 4.97 11.92 -16.92
C LEU A 208 3.76 12.76 -16.48
N ALA A 209 2.57 12.49 -17.05
CA ALA A 209 1.34 13.15 -16.62
C ALA A 209 0.94 12.70 -15.20
N ASP A 210 1.09 11.43 -14.86
CA ASP A 210 0.84 10.89 -13.52
C ASP A 210 1.80 11.52 -12.49
N TYR A 211 3.09 11.64 -12.83
CA TYR A 211 4.08 12.31 -11.99
C TYR A 211 3.69 13.76 -11.66
N TYR A 212 3.26 14.53 -12.66
CA TYR A 212 2.80 15.91 -12.42
C TYR A 212 1.45 15.97 -11.70
N ALA A 213 0.58 14.98 -11.90
CA ALA A 213 -0.70 14.90 -11.19
C ALA A 213 -0.49 14.64 -9.69
N ASP A 214 0.44 13.78 -9.32
CA ASP A 214 0.81 13.53 -7.93
C ASP A 214 1.40 14.78 -7.25
N SER A 215 2.12 15.61 -8.02
CA SER A 215 2.69 16.87 -7.53
C SER A 215 1.66 17.97 -7.24
N VAL A 216 0.40 17.80 -7.62
CA VAL A 216 -0.66 18.83 -7.41
C VAL A 216 -0.87 19.13 -5.93
N PHE A 217 -0.76 18.11 -5.06
CA PHE A 217 -0.92 18.32 -3.61
C PHE A 217 0.23 19.13 -3.00
N GLU A 218 1.43 18.97 -3.52
CA GLU A 218 2.60 19.76 -3.11
C GLU A 218 2.51 21.18 -3.65
N TYR A 219 1.96 21.37 -4.85
CA TYR A 219 1.71 22.68 -5.43
C TYR A 219 0.84 23.56 -4.53
N GLU A 220 -0.18 23.02 -3.92
CA GLU A 220 -1.04 23.75 -2.97
C GLU A 220 -0.28 24.22 -1.72
N THR A 221 0.77 23.52 -1.33
CA THR A 221 1.58 23.83 -0.16
C THR A 221 2.73 24.77 -0.46
N ASP A 222 3.46 24.52 -1.54
CA ASP A 222 4.72 25.21 -1.88
C ASP A 222 4.53 26.30 -2.95
N GLY A 223 3.33 26.42 -3.54
CA GLY A 223 2.99 27.41 -4.55
C GLY A 223 3.63 27.16 -5.92
N GLY A 224 4.17 25.97 -6.16
CA GLY A 224 4.80 25.54 -7.40
C GLY A 224 4.99 24.04 -7.49
N LEU A 225 5.33 23.56 -8.70
CA LEU A 225 5.72 22.15 -8.87
C LEU A 225 7.00 21.88 -8.09
N VAL A 226 7.02 20.79 -7.33
CA VAL A 226 8.17 20.40 -6.52
C VAL A 226 9.16 19.63 -7.40
N ASP A 227 10.42 20.00 -7.31
CA ASP A 227 11.52 19.23 -7.84
C ASP A 227 11.80 18.06 -6.87
N GLN A 228 11.12 16.94 -7.10
CA GLN A 228 11.21 15.75 -6.24
C GLN A 228 12.64 15.17 -6.23
N GLU A 229 13.35 15.23 -7.38
CA GLU A 229 14.72 14.75 -7.48
C GLU A 229 15.63 15.57 -6.55
N ALA A 230 15.54 16.90 -6.61
CA ALA A 230 16.30 17.78 -5.72
C ALA A 230 15.94 17.56 -4.24
N ARG A 231 14.67 17.28 -3.92
CA ARG A 231 14.25 16.94 -2.55
C ARG A 231 14.86 15.63 -2.05
N ILE A 232 14.89 14.60 -2.90
CA ILE A 232 15.51 13.30 -2.58
C ILE A 232 17.02 13.46 -2.41
N GLU A 233 17.67 14.23 -3.29
CA GLU A 233 19.12 14.47 -3.20
C GLU A 233 19.54 15.14 -1.88
N GLN A 234 18.72 16.00 -1.33
CA GLN A 234 18.97 16.71 -0.06
C GLN A 234 18.82 15.81 1.18
N VAL A 235 18.17 14.64 1.06
CA VAL A 235 17.95 13.73 2.18
C VAL A 235 19.27 13.16 2.69
N THR A 236 19.46 13.20 4.01
CA THR A 236 20.65 12.71 4.70
C THR A 236 20.37 11.44 5.51
N ALA A 237 21.45 10.71 5.89
CA ALA A 237 21.33 9.57 6.81
C ALA A 237 20.75 9.97 8.18
N ALA A 238 21.02 11.19 8.63
CA ALA A 238 20.45 11.73 9.86
C ALA A 238 18.92 11.94 9.75
N ASP A 239 18.44 12.36 8.59
CA ASP A 239 17.00 12.50 8.35
C ASP A 239 16.29 11.14 8.35
N LEU A 240 16.88 10.12 7.70
CA LEU A 240 16.31 8.77 7.73
C LEU A 240 16.27 8.22 9.16
N HIS A 241 17.35 8.38 9.92
CA HIS A 241 17.40 7.93 11.31
C HIS A 241 16.37 8.65 12.19
N ARG A 242 16.23 9.97 12.04
CA ARG A 242 15.21 10.77 12.72
C ARG A 242 13.79 10.29 12.41
N VAL A 243 13.50 10.04 11.15
CA VAL A 243 12.20 9.51 10.68
C VAL A 243 11.96 8.10 11.23
N ALA A 244 12.95 7.23 11.18
CA ALA A 244 12.85 5.88 11.72
C ALA A 244 12.51 5.88 13.21
N ILE A 245 13.22 6.67 14.02
CA ILE A 245 12.92 6.79 15.46
C ILE A 245 11.51 7.32 15.71
N ARG A 246 11.10 8.30 14.94
CA ARG A 246 9.82 9.00 15.16
C ARG A 246 8.61 8.14 14.77
N TYR A 247 8.68 7.45 13.64
CA TYR A 247 7.52 6.82 13.00
C TYR A 247 7.55 5.29 13.01
N LEU A 248 8.72 4.67 13.16
CA LEU A 248 8.87 3.22 13.12
C LEU A 248 9.38 2.64 14.46
N PRO A 249 8.86 3.07 15.63
CA PRO A 249 9.25 2.43 16.89
C PRO A 249 8.76 0.97 16.87
N PRO A 250 9.63 -0.01 17.18
CA PRO A 250 9.32 -1.44 17.03
C PRO A 250 8.10 -1.91 17.83
N ASP A 251 7.83 -1.27 18.97
CA ASP A 251 6.71 -1.55 19.86
C ASP A 251 5.36 -1.00 19.35
N ARG A 252 5.38 -0.19 18.29
CA ARG A 252 4.19 0.39 17.68
C ARG A 252 3.86 -0.19 16.31
N ALA A 253 4.49 -1.30 15.94
CA ALA A 253 4.13 -2.04 14.76
C ALA A 253 2.80 -2.74 14.93
N VAL A 254 1.91 -2.58 13.97
CA VAL A 254 0.79 -3.50 13.82
C VAL A 254 1.31 -4.69 13.03
N VAL A 255 1.19 -5.86 13.61
CA VAL A 255 1.52 -7.12 12.94
C VAL A 255 0.30 -7.59 12.19
N PHE A 256 0.43 -7.89 10.92
CA PHE A 256 -0.61 -8.59 10.18
C PHE A 256 -0.11 -9.93 9.67
N ARG A 257 -1.05 -10.87 9.55
CA ARG A 257 -0.89 -12.16 8.92
C ARG A 257 -2.10 -12.42 8.07
N GLU A 258 -1.88 -12.66 6.81
CA GLU A 258 -2.92 -13.08 5.88
C GLU A 258 -2.63 -14.53 5.49
N VAL A 259 -3.52 -15.44 5.91
CA VAL A 259 -3.36 -16.87 5.75
C VAL A 259 -4.55 -17.45 4.99
N PRO A 260 -4.38 -18.54 4.22
CA PRO A 260 -5.50 -19.18 3.55
C PRO A 260 -6.45 -19.81 4.58
N THR A 261 -7.74 -19.74 4.28
CA THR A 261 -8.77 -20.39 5.13
C THR A 261 -8.60 -21.91 5.17
N LEU A 262 -8.09 -22.48 4.07
CA LEU A 262 -7.85 -23.90 3.89
C LEU A 262 -6.53 -24.10 3.14
N THR A 263 -5.68 -24.95 3.66
CA THR A 263 -4.44 -25.33 2.98
C THR A 263 -4.71 -26.42 1.94
N TYR A 264 -3.85 -26.51 0.92
CA TYR A 264 -3.93 -27.62 -0.04
C TYR A 264 -3.84 -28.97 0.63
N SER A 265 -3.03 -29.13 1.67
CA SER A 265 -2.91 -30.39 2.44
C SER A 265 -4.19 -30.76 3.15
N GLU A 266 -4.86 -29.81 3.79
CA GLU A 266 -6.16 -30.01 4.46
C GLU A 266 -7.26 -30.31 3.44
N PHE A 267 -7.27 -29.63 2.30
CA PHE A 267 -8.21 -29.88 1.22
C PHE A 267 -8.07 -31.32 0.68
N TYR A 268 -6.86 -31.75 0.35
CA TYR A 268 -6.63 -33.10 -0.15
C TYR A 268 -6.90 -34.18 0.92
N LEU A 269 -6.56 -33.92 2.18
CA LEU A 269 -6.91 -34.82 3.28
C LEU A 269 -8.44 -34.95 3.39
N GLY A 270 -9.17 -33.85 3.34
CA GLY A 270 -10.63 -33.85 3.36
C GLY A 270 -11.22 -34.63 2.18
N LEU A 271 -10.65 -34.49 0.99
CA LEU A 271 -11.07 -35.23 -0.20
C LEU A 271 -10.83 -36.76 -0.06
N VAL A 272 -9.69 -37.16 0.49
CA VAL A 272 -9.36 -38.55 0.77
C VAL A 272 -10.33 -39.12 1.80
N LEU A 273 -10.59 -38.40 2.88
CA LEU A 273 -11.54 -38.85 3.94
C LEU A 273 -12.97 -38.99 3.38
N LEU A 274 -13.40 -38.05 2.55
CA LEU A 274 -14.71 -38.09 1.87
C LEU A 274 -14.81 -39.32 0.95
N THR A 275 -13.78 -39.58 0.13
CA THR A 275 -13.75 -40.74 -0.75
C THR A 275 -13.76 -42.06 0.02
N CYS A 276 -13.00 -42.17 1.11
CA CYS A 276 -13.03 -43.34 2.01
C CYS A 276 -14.42 -43.55 2.60
N LEU A 277 -15.08 -42.48 3.04
CA LEU A 277 -16.44 -42.57 3.61
C LEU A 277 -17.45 -43.01 2.54
N LEU A 278 -17.40 -42.51 1.33
CA LEU A 278 -18.28 -42.89 0.22
C LEU A 278 -18.09 -44.37 -0.15
N VAL A 279 -16.84 -44.85 -0.20
CA VAL A 279 -16.52 -46.25 -0.46
C VAL A 279 -17.04 -47.16 0.66
N ALA A 280 -16.87 -46.75 1.92
CA ALA A 280 -17.40 -47.50 3.07
C ALA A 280 -18.94 -47.58 3.05
N LEU A 281 -19.61 -46.47 2.73
CA LEU A 281 -21.08 -46.43 2.59
C LEU A 281 -21.56 -47.36 1.45
N LEU A 282 -20.88 -47.28 0.28
CA LEU A 282 -21.20 -48.15 -0.84
C LEU A 282 -21.02 -49.63 -0.49
N ALA A 283 -19.93 -49.97 0.16
CA ALA A 283 -19.66 -51.33 0.64
C ALA A 283 -20.75 -51.82 1.62
N MET A 284 -21.19 -50.96 2.54
CA MET A 284 -22.30 -51.32 3.47
C MET A 284 -23.62 -51.54 2.72
N VAL A 285 -23.94 -50.70 1.74
CA VAL A 285 -25.17 -50.87 0.92
C VAL A 285 -25.13 -52.15 0.11
N LEU A 286 -24.00 -52.45 -0.53
CA LEU A 286 -23.80 -53.70 -1.28
C LEU A 286 -23.90 -54.93 -0.36
N HIS A 287 -23.26 -54.88 0.78
CA HIS A 287 -23.33 -55.97 1.77
C HIS A 287 -24.75 -56.22 2.27
N ARG A 288 -25.53 -55.17 2.52
CA ARG A 288 -26.96 -55.30 2.91
C ARG A 288 -27.82 -55.87 1.78
N ARG A 289 -27.52 -55.57 0.51
CA ARG A 289 -28.24 -56.11 -0.66
C ARG A 289 -27.93 -57.58 -0.90
N LEU A 290 -26.68 -58.01 -0.68
CA LEU A 290 -26.27 -59.40 -0.85
C LEU A 290 -26.77 -60.34 0.29
N ARG A 291 -27.18 -59.77 1.40
CA ARG A 291 -27.76 -60.54 2.54
C ARG A 291 -29.31 -60.61 2.48
N ARG A 292 -29.95 -59.97 1.53
CA ARG A 292 -31.38 -60.13 1.20
C ARG A 292 -31.56 -61.00 -0.02
#